data_892370e2c48804c4f8feb3f4229e3fc5
#
_entry.id   892370e2c48804c4f8feb3f4229e3fc5
#
_cell.length_a   1.000
_cell.length_b   1.000
_cell.length_c   1.000
_cell.angle_alpha   90.00
_cell.angle_beta   90.00
_cell.angle_gamma   90.00
#
_symmetry.space_group_name_H-M   'P 1'
#
loop_
_entity.id
_entity.type
_entity.pdbx_description
1 polymer ?
#
loop_
_entity_poly.entity_id
_entity_poly.type
_entity_poly.pdbx_seq_one_letter_code
_entity_poly.pdbx_strand_id
1 'polypeptide(L)'
;MDILVVVGDQQPPARVEAKARHVERLTRGASIVSILSDVRARIPRLVGVWSDQPDGAKVAAELHAAGLPVELLWDFSTGGVPGALQPSLEGVYVRPVNDTGPAMDVAETIVELIGRTPMVRLDRTARDIECTLIAKLEQFNPGGSSKDRPALTMITAAEADGRLRPGGTIVEPTSGNTGVGLAIVAQQRGYSCVFVVPDKVSADKVQVLRAYGAEVVVCPTAVAPEHPDSYYSVSDRLAAEISGGWKPNQYANENNPLSHYYGTGPELWTQTDGRITHFVAGVGTGGTISGVGRYLKEVSAGAVRIVGADPVGSVYSGGTGRPYLVEGVGEDFWPSTYDPAVCDQVIAVADRDSFAMTRRLAREEGLLVGGSCGMAVVAALEVAAAAAAEDVIVVLLPDGGRGYLSKIFNDEWMADYGFLATGGEETVGDVLARKAARMPEFVHVHPQETVREAIDILREYGVSQMPVVKAEPPVMAAEIVGSVVERDLLDALFTGRAELADPLERHLSPPLPMVGAGEPVAAALAALEKADAAVVHDDGVPRGVLTRQDLLGFLAGR
;
A
#
# COMPACT_ATOMS: atom_id res chain seq x y z
N MET A 1 -0.06 2.49 25.96
CA MET A 1 -1.04 1.86 26.88
C MET A 1 -2.36 2.59 26.74
N ASP A 2 -3.42 1.90 26.39
CA ASP A 2 -4.71 2.54 26.11
C ASP A 2 -5.55 2.72 27.38
N ILE A 3 -5.56 1.70 28.23
CA ILE A 3 -6.26 1.73 29.51
C ILE A 3 -5.28 1.36 30.62
N LEU A 4 -5.28 2.10 31.71
CA LEU A 4 -4.60 1.74 32.94
C LEU A 4 -5.65 1.37 33.98
N VAL A 5 -5.61 0.14 34.46
CA VAL A 5 -6.41 -0.33 35.60
C VAL A 5 -5.56 -0.20 36.86
N VAL A 6 -5.96 0.67 37.76
CA VAL A 6 -5.30 0.85 39.07
C VAL A 6 -6.01 0.00 40.11
N VAL A 7 -5.28 -0.94 40.68
CA VAL A 7 -5.81 -1.85 41.71
C VAL A 7 -5.24 -1.47 43.09
N GLY A 8 -6.10 -1.10 44.02
CA GLY A 8 -5.71 -0.66 45.36
C GLY A 8 -5.87 0.82 45.60
N ASP A 9 -5.45 1.28 46.77
CA ASP A 9 -5.65 2.65 47.26
C ASP A 9 -4.46 3.57 46.95
N GLN A 10 -3.33 3.02 46.50
CA GLN A 10 -2.14 3.79 46.13
C GLN A 10 -2.27 4.41 44.76
N GLN A 11 -1.55 5.53 44.53
CA GLN A 11 -1.47 6.16 43.22
C GLN A 11 -0.31 5.57 42.41
N PRO A 12 -0.51 5.21 41.14
CA PRO A 12 0.58 4.84 40.29
C PRO A 12 1.53 6.02 40.09
N PRO A 13 2.82 5.79 39.81
CA PRO A 13 3.74 6.87 39.46
C PRO A 13 3.16 7.73 38.33
N ALA A 14 3.33 9.06 38.43
CA ALA A 14 2.75 10.01 37.45
C ALA A 14 3.10 9.68 36.00
N ARG A 15 4.28 9.12 35.74
CA ARG A 15 4.72 8.64 34.42
C ARG A 15 3.90 7.45 33.88
N VAL A 16 3.35 6.62 34.75
CA VAL A 16 2.50 5.47 34.36
C VAL A 16 1.12 5.98 34.00
N GLU A 17 0.54 6.88 34.81
CA GLU A 17 -0.73 7.54 34.48
C GLU A 17 -0.63 8.39 33.19
N ALA A 18 0.45 9.16 33.02
CA ALA A 18 0.66 10.00 31.83
C ALA A 18 0.74 9.21 30.52
N LYS A 19 1.14 7.93 30.57
CA LYS A 19 1.17 7.04 29.40
C LYS A 19 -0.16 6.37 29.07
N ALA A 20 -1.16 6.49 29.96
CA ALA A 20 -2.48 5.91 29.76
C ALA A 20 -3.43 6.93 29.12
N ARG A 21 -4.22 6.48 28.13
CA ARG A 21 -5.28 7.30 27.54
C ARG A 21 -6.51 7.40 28.44
N HIS A 22 -6.71 6.38 29.25
CA HIS A 22 -7.81 6.29 30.22
C HIS A 22 -7.36 5.57 31.47
N VAL A 23 -7.80 6.03 32.63
CA VAL A 23 -7.46 5.43 33.94
C VAL A 23 -8.72 4.95 34.62
N GLU A 24 -8.82 3.65 34.84
CA GLU A 24 -9.89 3.03 35.64
C GLU A 24 -9.36 2.63 37.02
N ARG A 25 -10.08 3.00 38.07
CA ARG A 25 -9.71 2.70 39.43
C ARG A 25 -10.62 1.63 40.03
N LEU A 26 -10.03 0.51 40.41
CA LEU A 26 -10.69 -0.54 41.17
C LEU A 26 -10.60 -0.22 42.65
N THR A 27 -11.70 0.23 43.23
CA THR A 27 -11.85 0.32 44.70
C THR A 27 -12.14 -1.06 45.32
N ARG A 28 -11.74 -1.30 46.56
CA ARG A 28 -12.01 -2.54 47.27
C ARG A 28 -13.51 -2.90 47.19
N GLY A 29 -13.82 -4.06 46.59
CA GLY A 29 -15.16 -4.59 46.41
C GLY A 29 -15.83 -4.35 45.06
N ALA A 30 -15.19 -3.68 44.12
CA ALA A 30 -15.69 -3.58 42.73
C ALA A 30 -15.56 -4.94 42.01
N SER A 31 -16.59 -5.30 41.27
CA SER A 31 -16.59 -6.55 40.49
C SER A 31 -15.75 -6.39 39.22
N ILE A 32 -14.83 -7.33 38.98
CA ILE A 32 -14.06 -7.42 37.72
C ILE A 32 -14.97 -7.50 36.50
N VAL A 33 -16.18 -8.06 36.65
CA VAL A 33 -17.20 -8.16 35.60
C VAL A 33 -17.60 -6.76 35.06
N SER A 34 -17.70 -5.76 35.95
CA SER A 34 -17.99 -4.37 35.54
C SER A 34 -16.86 -3.78 34.69
N ILE A 35 -15.61 -4.01 35.11
CA ILE A 35 -14.44 -3.53 34.34
C ILE A 35 -14.28 -4.26 33.03
N LEU A 36 -14.52 -5.57 32.97
CA LEU A 36 -14.49 -6.33 31.71
C LEU A 36 -15.46 -5.76 30.68
N SER A 37 -16.64 -5.32 31.09
CA SER A 37 -17.61 -4.67 30.20
C SER A 37 -17.08 -3.36 29.66
N ASP A 38 -16.57 -2.48 30.53
CA ASP A 38 -16.08 -1.17 30.14
C ASP A 38 -14.77 -1.22 29.34
N VAL A 39 -13.85 -2.11 29.71
CA VAL A 39 -12.59 -2.32 29.00
C VAL A 39 -12.83 -2.97 27.63
N ARG A 40 -13.72 -3.95 27.53
CA ARG A 40 -14.09 -4.57 26.24
C ARG A 40 -14.79 -3.59 25.30
N ALA A 41 -15.64 -2.72 25.82
CA ALA A 41 -16.30 -1.69 25.02
C ALA A 41 -15.33 -0.69 24.38
N ARG A 42 -14.13 -0.54 24.94
CA ARG A 42 -13.08 0.37 24.44
C ARG A 42 -12.06 -0.29 23.52
N ILE A 43 -12.11 -1.61 23.38
CA ILE A 43 -11.22 -2.43 22.51
C ILE A 43 -9.75 -1.98 22.61
N PRO A 44 -9.11 -2.08 23.79
CA PRO A 44 -7.78 -1.56 23.98
C PRO A 44 -6.73 -2.42 23.29
N ARG A 45 -5.70 -1.77 22.74
CA ARG A 45 -4.49 -2.45 22.21
C ARG A 45 -3.61 -3.01 23.30
N LEU A 46 -3.62 -2.36 24.46
CA LEU A 46 -2.87 -2.78 25.63
C LEU A 46 -3.54 -2.26 26.88
N VAL A 47 -3.87 -3.17 27.78
CA VAL A 47 -4.37 -2.86 29.12
C VAL A 47 -3.22 -2.96 30.10
N GLY A 48 -2.78 -1.82 30.67
CA GLY A 48 -1.85 -1.82 31.78
C GLY A 48 -2.61 -2.07 33.09
N VAL A 49 -2.17 -3.03 33.89
CA VAL A 49 -2.65 -3.23 35.26
C VAL A 49 -1.54 -2.81 36.19
N TRP A 50 -1.70 -1.68 36.90
CA TRP A 50 -0.74 -1.26 37.92
C TRP A 50 -1.17 -1.71 39.30
N SER A 51 -0.24 -2.34 40.03
CA SER A 51 -0.46 -2.71 41.44
C SER A 51 0.87 -3.00 42.14
N ASP A 52 0.86 -2.77 43.44
CA ASP A 52 1.90 -3.16 44.40
C ASP A 52 1.45 -4.36 45.27
N GLN A 53 0.27 -4.93 44.96
CA GLN A 53 -0.38 -5.97 45.77
C GLN A 53 -0.79 -7.18 44.92
N PRO A 54 -0.94 -8.38 45.57
CA PRO A 54 -1.32 -9.63 44.90
C PRO A 54 -2.64 -9.56 44.10
N ASP A 55 -3.55 -8.70 44.49
CA ASP A 55 -4.84 -8.55 43.78
C ASP A 55 -4.68 -7.99 42.36
N GLY A 56 -3.66 -7.16 42.10
CA GLY A 56 -3.35 -6.69 40.75
C GLY A 56 -2.92 -7.82 39.81
N ALA A 57 -2.14 -8.76 40.28
CA ALA A 57 -1.77 -9.93 39.47
C ALA A 57 -2.97 -10.81 39.11
N LYS A 58 -3.97 -10.96 40.03
CA LYS A 58 -5.22 -11.66 39.74
C LYS A 58 -6.06 -10.93 38.68
N VAL A 59 -6.18 -9.60 38.80
CA VAL A 59 -6.89 -8.78 37.83
C VAL A 59 -6.23 -8.90 36.45
N ALA A 60 -4.90 -8.83 36.37
CA ALA A 60 -4.19 -8.99 35.11
C ALA A 60 -4.42 -10.37 34.47
N ALA A 61 -4.37 -11.44 35.27
CA ALA A 61 -4.63 -12.80 34.82
C ALA A 61 -6.06 -12.97 34.28
N GLU A 62 -7.06 -12.42 34.97
CA GLU A 62 -8.47 -12.53 34.57
C GLU A 62 -8.77 -11.71 33.28
N LEU A 63 -8.20 -10.52 33.15
CA LEU A 63 -8.29 -9.72 31.93
C LEU A 63 -7.62 -10.44 30.75
N HIS A 64 -6.45 -11.06 30.98
CA HIS A 64 -5.76 -11.85 29.96
C HIS A 64 -6.56 -13.09 29.56
N ALA A 65 -7.08 -13.84 30.53
CA ALA A 65 -7.96 -15.00 30.29
C ALA A 65 -9.24 -14.62 29.51
N ALA A 66 -9.67 -13.38 29.62
CA ALA A 66 -10.77 -12.83 28.84
C ALA A 66 -10.39 -12.39 27.40
N GLY A 67 -9.16 -12.66 26.96
CA GLY A 67 -8.66 -12.39 25.61
C GLY A 67 -8.20 -10.96 25.39
N LEU A 68 -7.92 -10.19 26.45
CA LEU A 68 -7.39 -8.83 26.34
C LEU A 68 -5.86 -8.84 26.33
N PRO A 69 -5.20 -7.96 25.59
CA PRO A 69 -3.76 -7.77 25.65
C PRO A 69 -3.39 -7.03 26.94
N VAL A 70 -2.81 -7.73 27.91
CA VAL A 70 -2.56 -7.23 29.26
C VAL A 70 -1.07 -7.17 29.58
N GLU A 71 -0.63 -6.05 30.16
CA GLU A 71 0.67 -5.87 30.77
C GLU A 71 0.48 -5.60 32.27
N LEU A 72 1.10 -6.39 33.15
CA LEU A 72 1.12 -6.11 34.58
C LEU A 72 2.31 -5.18 34.91
N LEU A 73 2.00 -3.98 35.35
CA LEU A 73 2.96 -3.00 35.83
C LEU A 73 3.15 -3.17 37.34
N TRP A 74 4.21 -3.83 37.76
CA TRP A 74 4.47 -4.16 39.15
C TRP A 74 5.51 -3.26 39.77
N ASP A 75 5.24 -2.72 40.97
CA ASP A 75 6.22 -1.96 41.74
C ASP A 75 7.17 -2.91 42.50
N PHE A 76 8.34 -3.13 41.96
CA PHE A 76 9.35 -3.99 42.57
C PHE A 76 10.02 -3.39 43.81
N SER A 77 9.77 -2.11 44.14
CA SER A 77 10.28 -1.50 45.38
C SER A 77 9.64 -2.10 46.64
N THR A 78 8.44 -2.69 46.47
CA THR A 78 7.69 -3.36 47.56
C THR A 78 7.94 -4.88 47.63
N GLY A 79 8.69 -5.43 46.70
CA GLY A 79 8.99 -6.85 46.54
C GLY A 79 8.60 -7.41 45.17
N GLY A 80 9.15 -8.57 44.81
CA GLY A 80 8.79 -9.25 43.55
C GLY A 80 7.38 -9.81 43.55
N VAL A 81 6.83 -10.09 42.36
CA VAL A 81 5.53 -10.79 42.24
C VAL A 81 5.60 -12.11 43.03
N PRO A 82 4.68 -12.36 43.98
CA PRO A 82 4.70 -13.57 44.78
C PRO A 82 4.72 -14.84 43.93
N GLY A 83 5.63 -15.77 44.20
CA GLY A 83 5.80 -17.01 43.46
C GLY A 83 4.53 -17.86 43.30
N ALA A 84 3.63 -17.76 44.25
CA ALA A 84 2.31 -18.45 44.21
C ALA A 84 1.37 -17.89 43.09
N LEU A 85 1.64 -16.68 42.55
CA LEU A 85 0.83 -16.04 41.50
C LEU A 85 1.47 -16.18 40.11
N GLN A 86 2.74 -16.60 40.03
CA GLN A 86 3.44 -16.75 38.74
C GLN A 86 2.72 -17.68 37.74
N PRO A 87 2.16 -18.83 38.14
CA PRO A 87 1.41 -19.68 37.20
C PRO A 87 0.14 -19.02 36.63
N SER A 88 -0.48 -18.11 37.39
CA SER A 88 -1.67 -17.38 36.94
C SER A 88 -1.34 -16.25 35.92
N LEU A 89 -0.06 -15.89 35.81
CA LEU A 89 0.43 -14.84 34.92
C LEU A 89 1.07 -15.41 33.65
N GLU A 90 0.89 -16.69 33.35
CA GLU A 90 1.35 -17.30 32.13
C GLU A 90 0.74 -16.55 30.93
N GLY A 91 1.62 -16.00 30.06
CA GLY A 91 1.22 -15.15 28.92
C GLY A 91 1.00 -13.66 29.25
N VAL A 92 1.03 -13.26 30.52
CA VAL A 92 0.98 -11.83 30.92
C VAL A 92 2.39 -11.28 31.01
N TYR A 93 2.69 -10.22 30.26
CA TYR A 93 3.97 -9.54 30.36
C TYR A 93 4.03 -8.74 31.67
N VAL A 94 5.01 -9.04 32.54
CA VAL A 94 5.23 -8.32 33.79
C VAL A 94 6.38 -7.35 33.63
N ARG A 95 6.08 -6.05 33.67
CA ARG A 95 7.10 -4.99 33.57
C ARG A 95 7.37 -4.36 34.93
N PRO A 96 8.66 -4.28 35.35
CA PRO A 96 9.03 -3.56 36.57
C PRO A 96 8.81 -2.05 36.40
N VAL A 97 8.21 -1.42 37.39
CA VAL A 97 8.07 0.03 37.47
C VAL A 97 8.99 0.53 38.58
N ASN A 98 10.24 0.83 38.24
CA ASN A 98 11.17 1.44 39.19
C ASN A 98 10.99 2.97 39.17
N ASP A 99 10.67 3.55 40.31
CA ASP A 99 10.49 5.00 40.46
C ASP A 99 11.84 5.69 40.67
N THR A 100 12.63 5.86 39.61
CA THR A 100 13.96 6.51 39.66
C THR A 100 14.00 7.80 38.84
N GLY A 101 13.14 8.76 39.11
CA GLY A 101 13.23 10.12 38.54
C GLY A 101 12.21 10.45 37.45
N PRO A 102 12.24 11.67 36.86
CA PRO A 102 11.32 12.08 35.82
C PRO A 102 11.45 11.18 34.59
N ALA A 103 10.34 10.56 34.17
CA ALA A 103 10.31 9.70 32.99
C ALA A 103 10.59 10.56 31.75
N MET A 104 11.64 10.22 31.02
CA MET A 104 11.84 10.78 29.68
C MET A 104 10.70 10.28 28.76
N ASP A 105 10.16 11.17 27.94
CA ASP A 105 9.20 10.80 26.88
C ASP A 105 9.96 10.26 25.67
N VAL A 106 10.46 9.03 25.82
CA VAL A 106 11.28 8.34 24.81
C VAL A 106 10.72 6.94 24.59
N ALA A 107 10.46 6.60 23.33
CA ALA A 107 10.12 5.23 22.95
C ALA A 107 11.33 4.31 23.12
N GLU A 108 11.13 3.09 23.60
CA GLU A 108 12.20 2.11 23.74
C GLU A 108 12.66 1.55 22.38
N THR A 109 11.70 1.44 21.44
CA THR A 109 11.96 0.96 20.08
C THR A 109 11.19 1.79 19.07
N ILE A 110 11.67 1.82 17.83
CA ILE A 110 10.98 2.50 16.72
C ILE A 110 9.58 1.92 16.47
N VAL A 111 9.34 0.65 16.80
CA VAL A 111 8.07 -0.06 16.62
C VAL A 111 6.96 0.53 17.51
N GLU A 112 7.30 1.08 18.67
CA GLU A 112 6.34 1.73 19.57
C GLU A 112 5.75 3.02 18.99
N LEU A 113 6.40 3.59 17.99
CA LEU A 113 5.93 4.78 17.28
C LEU A 113 4.93 4.48 16.15
N ILE A 114 4.67 3.20 15.86
CA ILE A 114 3.68 2.81 14.85
C ILE A 114 2.27 3.18 15.33
N GLY A 115 1.54 3.87 14.45
CA GLY A 115 0.19 4.38 14.76
C GLY A 115 0.21 5.76 15.42
N ARG A 116 -0.91 6.16 15.98
CA ARG A 116 -1.12 7.52 16.55
C ARG A 116 -0.76 8.63 15.57
N THR A 117 -1.03 8.39 14.30
CA THR A 117 -0.71 9.32 13.23
C THR A 117 -1.55 10.58 13.30
N PRO A 118 -1.02 11.75 12.91
CA PRO A 118 -1.75 13.00 12.95
C PRO A 118 -2.85 13.10 11.88
N MET A 119 -3.72 14.09 12.07
CA MET A 119 -4.73 14.50 11.09
C MET A 119 -4.57 15.98 10.77
N VAL A 120 -4.94 16.38 9.56
CA VAL A 120 -4.92 17.78 9.11
C VAL A 120 -6.15 18.10 8.27
N ARG A 121 -6.68 19.31 8.36
CA ARG A 121 -7.75 19.76 7.46
C ARG A 121 -7.17 20.10 6.08
N LEU A 122 -7.95 19.83 5.04
CA LEU A 122 -7.61 20.14 3.64
C LEU A 122 -8.38 21.39 3.19
N ASP A 123 -8.03 22.55 3.73
CA ASP A 123 -8.80 23.78 3.50
C ASP A 123 -8.53 24.42 2.13
N ARG A 124 -7.37 24.18 1.51
CA ARG A 124 -7.01 24.79 0.23
C ARG A 124 -7.47 23.98 -0.98
N THR A 125 -7.28 22.67 -0.92
CA THR A 125 -7.79 21.76 -1.96
C THR A 125 -9.30 21.62 -1.92
N ALA A 126 -9.92 21.80 -0.75
CA ALA A 126 -11.35 21.73 -0.50
C ALA A 126 -12.05 23.10 -0.33
N ARG A 127 -11.45 24.19 -0.83
CA ARG A 127 -11.96 25.58 -0.63
C ARG A 127 -13.38 25.83 -1.14
N ASP A 128 -13.83 25.02 -2.11
CA ASP A 128 -15.15 25.16 -2.73
C ASP A 128 -16.20 24.20 -2.09
N ILE A 129 -15.87 23.63 -0.92
CA ILE A 129 -16.68 22.65 -0.20
C ILE A 129 -17.10 23.21 1.14
N GLU A 130 -18.38 23.02 1.52
CA GLU A 130 -18.93 23.55 2.76
C GLU A 130 -18.67 22.65 3.97
N CYS A 131 -18.59 21.35 3.79
CA CYS A 131 -18.33 20.38 4.86
C CYS A 131 -16.85 20.35 5.28
N THR A 132 -16.56 19.69 6.41
CA THR A 132 -15.19 19.54 6.90
C THR A 132 -14.50 18.34 6.26
N LEU A 133 -13.41 18.58 5.49
CA LEU A 133 -12.56 17.51 4.93
C LEU A 133 -11.23 17.42 5.69
N ILE A 134 -10.90 16.24 6.21
CA ILE A 134 -9.73 15.96 7.04
C ILE A 134 -8.92 14.80 6.45
N ALA A 135 -7.61 14.96 6.37
CA ALA A 135 -6.67 13.92 5.98
C ALA A 135 -6.06 13.22 7.20
N LYS A 136 -6.11 11.89 7.25
CA LYS A 136 -5.35 11.04 8.19
C LYS A 136 -4.01 10.69 7.56
N LEU A 137 -2.91 11.10 8.18
CA LEU A 137 -1.57 11.09 7.59
C LEU A 137 -0.78 9.85 8.01
N GLU A 138 -0.92 8.73 7.31
CA GLU A 138 -0.24 7.47 7.61
C GLU A 138 1.26 7.46 7.25
N GLN A 139 1.72 8.44 6.48
CA GLN A 139 3.15 8.66 6.22
C GLN A 139 3.98 8.99 7.47
N PHE A 140 3.34 9.32 8.57
CA PHE A 140 4.00 9.57 9.85
C PHE A 140 4.27 8.30 10.67
N ASN A 141 3.88 7.13 10.19
CA ASN A 141 4.43 5.89 10.71
C ASN A 141 5.94 5.80 10.41
N PRO A 142 6.74 5.08 11.21
CA PRO A 142 8.19 4.96 11.04
C PRO A 142 8.65 4.53 9.65
N GLY A 143 7.95 3.60 9.02
CA GLY A 143 8.20 3.13 7.65
C GLY A 143 7.59 4.02 6.57
N GLY A 144 6.93 5.12 6.97
CA GLY A 144 6.34 6.08 6.05
C GLY A 144 5.01 5.65 5.43
N SER A 145 4.32 4.65 5.98
CA SER A 145 3.04 4.20 5.43
C SER A 145 2.11 3.51 6.43
N SER A 146 0.85 3.34 6.02
CA SER A 146 -0.14 2.56 6.76
C SER A 146 0.23 1.09 6.96
N LYS A 147 1.15 0.55 6.14
CA LYS A 147 1.54 -0.87 6.15
C LYS A 147 2.38 -1.27 7.38
N ASP A 148 2.93 -0.31 8.11
CA ASP A 148 3.60 -0.59 9.37
C ASP A 148 2.66 -1.24 10.40
N ARG A 149 1.38 -0.84 10.38
CA ARG A 149 0.36 -1.36 11.30
C ARG A 149 0.06 -2.85 11.08
N PRO A 150 -0.33 -3.31 9.86
CA PRO A 150 -0.53 -4.73 9.62
C PRO A 150 0.78 -5.53 9.76
N ALA A 151 1.94 -4.99 9.39
CA ALA A 151 3.21 -5.68 9.57
C ALA A 151 3.45 -6.03 11.05
N LEU A 152 3.29 -5.06 11.95
CA LEU A 152 3.42 -5.28 13.38
C LEU A 152 2.42 -6.32 13.89
N THR A 153 1.14 -6.20 13.49
CA THR A 153 0.07 -7.06 14.00
C THR A 153 0.21 -8.49 13.47
N MET A 154 0.55 -8.68 12.19
CA MET A 154 0.75 -9.99 11.59
C MET A 154 1.94 -10.74 12.23
N ILE A 155 3.07 -10.04 12.44
CA ILE A 155 4.26 -10.63 13.09
C ILE A 155 3.93 -11.00 14.53
N THR A 156 3.31 -10.09 15.29
CA THR A 156 2.95 -10.35 16.70
C THR A 156 2.00 -11.55 16.84
N ALA A 157 1.02 -11.68 15.94
CA ALA A 157 0.12 -12.82 15.96
C ALA A 157 0.84 -14.13 15.61
N ALA A 158 1.74 -14.11 14.63
CA ALA A 158 2.50 -15.29 14.23
C ALA A 158 3.50 -15.74 15.31
N GLU A 159 4.04 -14.82 16.10
CA GLU A 159 4.83 -15.15 17.30
C GLU A 159 3.99 -15.82 18.38
N ALA A 160 2.82 -15.24 18.65
CA ALA A 160 1.92 -15.74 19.69
C ALA A 160 1.39 -17.16 19.41
N ASP A 161 1.13 -17.50 18.15
CA ASP A 161 0.65 -18.82 17.75
C ASP A 161 1.77 -19.79 17.29
N GLY A 162 3.03 -19.35 17.35
CA GLY A 162 4.22 -20.16 17.07
C GLY A 162 4.51 -20.42 15.59
N ARG A 163 3.78 -19.77 14.66
CA ARG A 163 4.08 -19.84 13.22
C ARG A 163 5.40 -19.15 12.87
N LEU A 164 5.74 -18.08 13.56
CA LEU A 164 7.04 -17.42 13.47
C LEU A 164 7.81 -17.62 14.78
N ARG A 165 8.96 -18.30 14.69
CA ARG A 165 9.80 -18.61 15.85
C ARG A 165 11.03 -17.68 15.89
N PRO A 166 11.64 -17.44 17.06
CA PRO A 166 12.86 -16.65 17.16
C PRO A 166 13.94 -17.08 16.16
N GLY A 167 14.52 -16.11 15.44
CA GLY A 167 15.51 -16.36 14.38
C GLY A 167 14.91 -16.86 13.04
N GLY A 168 13.58 -16.91 12.91
CA GLY A 168 12.90 -17.29 11.68
C GLY A 168 13.08 -16.27 10.55
N THR A 169 12.60 -16.64 9.36
CA THR A 169 12.70 -15.81 8.15
C THR A 169 11.31 -15.46 7.63
N ILE A 170 11.05 -14.17 7.45
CA ILE A 170 9.82 -13.64 6.86
C ILE A 170 9.99 -13.60 5.35
N VAL A 171 9.10 -14.28 4.60
CA VAL A 171 9.12 -14.31 3.14
C VAL A 171 7.81 -13.71 2.63
N GLU A 172 7.86 -12.63 1.82
CA GLU A 172 6.64 -11.99 1.30
C GLU A 172 6.84 -11.50 -0.13
N PRO A 173 5.84 -11.73 -1.02
CA PRO A 173 5.85 -11.13 -2.36
C PRO A 173 5.43 -9.66 -2.23
N THR A 174 6.38 -8.76 -2.10
CA THR A 174 6.11 -7.33 -1.92
C THR A 174 7.27 -6.46 -2.36
N SER A 175 6.96 -5.43 -3.11
CA SER A 175 7.93 -4.45 -3.62
C SER A 175 7.80 -3.07 -2.98
N GLY A 176 6.91 -2.92 -2.01
CA GLY A 176 6.55 -1.59 -1.50
C GLY A 176 6.46 -1.50 0.01
N ASN A 177 5.52 -0.70 0.45
CA ASN A 177 5.33 -0.30 1.83
C ASN A 177 5.18 -1.48 2.82
N THR A 178 4.58 -2.60 2.39
CA THR A 178 4.45 -3.80 3.24
C THR A 178 5.83 -4.40 3.56
N GLY A 179 6.72 -4.48 2.57
CA GLY A 179 8.10 -4.95 2.80
C GLY A 179 8.86 -4.06 3.77
N VAL A 180 8.69 -2.74 3.66
CA VAL A 180 9.31 -1.78 4.60
C VAL A 180 8.79 -1.99 6.02
N GLY A 181 7.47 -2.07 6.21
CA GLY A 181 6.87 -2.32 7.53
C GLY A 181 7.32 -3.64 8.14
N LEU A 182 7.33 -4.72 7.34
CA LEU A 182 7.82 -6.03 7.80
C LEU A 182 9.31 -5.98 8.18
N ALA A 183 10.15 -5.32 7.36
CA ALA A 183 11.59 -5.19 7.63
C ALA A 183 11.88 -4.43 8.92
N ILE A 184 11.18 -3.32 9.20
CA ILE A 184 11.34 -2.56 10.44
C ILE A 184 11.04 -3.41 11.67
N VAL A 185 9.91 -4.12 11.67
CA VAL A 185 9.53 -4.97 12.80
C VAL A 185 10.49 -6.16 12.93
N ALA A 186 10.87 -6.78 11.81
CA ALA A 186 11.80 -7.90 11.77
C ALA A 186 13.17 -7.54 12.37
N GLN A 187 13.72 -6.38 11.99
CA GLN A 187 14.99 -5.88 12.54
C GLN A 187 14.96 -5.74 14.06
N GLN A 188 13.87 -5.20 14.59
CA GLN A 188 13.74 -4.99 16.03
C GLN A 188 13.54 -6.29 16.83
N ARG A 189 13.06 -7.36 16.15
CA ARG A 189 12.73 -8.66 16.78
C ARG A 189 13.70 -9.79 16.40
N GLY A 190 14.73 -9.50 15.60
CA GLY A 190 15.78 -10.46 15.24
C GLY A 190 15.37 -11.51 14.21
N TYR A 191 14.46 -11.14 13.27
CA TYR A 191 14.08 -11.95 12.13
C TYR A 191 14.83 -11.55 10.87
N SER A 192 15.05 -12.51 9.97
CA SER A 192 15.51 -12.25 8.60
C SER A 192 14.32 -11.98 7.68
N CYS A 193 14.55 -11.25 6.59
CA CYS A 193 13.55 -11.00 5.56
C CYS A 193 14.05 -11.39 4.18
N VAL A 194 13.20 -12.06 3.40
CA VAL A 194 13.37 -12.32 1.97
C VAL A 194 12.14 -11.78 1.25
N PHE A 195 12.33 -10.73 0.43
CA PHE A 195 11.24 -10.15 -0.35
C PHE A 195 11.37 -10.53 -1.81
N VAL A 196 10.27 -11.00 -2.39
CA VAL A 196 10.20 -11.37 -3.79
C VAL A 196 9.48 -10.27 -4.55
N VAL A 197 10.15 -9.70 -5.55
CA VAL A 197 9.66 -8.51 -6.27
C VAL A 197 9.64 -8.76 -7.78
N PRO A 198 8.68 -8.20 -8.52
CA PRO A 198 8.72 -8.24 -9.98
C PRO A 198 9.80 -7.29 -10.53
N ASP A 199 10.37 -7.61 -11.68
CA ASP A 199 11.47 -6.87 -12.33
C ASP A 199 11.11 -5.43 -12.75
N LYS A 200 9.82 -5.11 -12.86
CA LYS A 200 9.31 -3.74 -13.13
C LYS A 200 9.42 -2.78 -11.93
N VAL A 201 9.79 -3.28 -10.76
CA VAL A 201 9.95 -2.47 -9.55
C VAL A 201 11.17 -1.58 -9.68
N SER A 202 11.03 -0.29 -9.31
CA SER A 202 12.13 0.65 -9.38
C SER A 202 13.32 0.22 -8.51
N ALA A 203 14.53 0.48 -9.00
CA ALA A 203 15.76 0.18 -8.27
C ALA A 203 15.77 0.82 -6.87
N ASP A 204 15.23 2.04 -6.72
CA ASP A 204 15.16 2.75 -5.44
C ASP A 204 14.36 1.97 -4.40
N LYS A 205 13.20 1.38 -4.76
CA LYS A 205 12.39 0.57 -3.85
C LYS A 205 13.14 -0.69 -3.40
N VAL A 206 13.83 -1.35 -4.33
CA VAL A 206 14.68 -2.51 -4.01
C VAL A 206 15.81 -2.11 -3.05
N GLN A 207 16.46 -0.95 -3.26
CA GLN A 207 17.52 -0.47 -2.39
C GLN A 207 17.02 -0.14 -0.98
N VAL A 208 15.82 0.40 -0.83
CA VAL A 208 15.21 0.65 0.49
C VAL A 208 15.06 -0.66 1.27
N LEU A 209 14.55 -1.73 0.65
CA LEU A 209 14.41 -3.03 1.31
C LEU A 209 15.77 -3.61 1.72
N ARG A 210 16.77 -3.52 0.83
CA ARG A 210 18.16 -3.94 1.14
C ARG A 210 18.81 -3.12 2.24
N ALA A 211 18.51 -1.82 2.32
CA ALA A 211 19.01 -0.95 3.38
C ALA A 211 18.53 -1.38 4.78
N TYR A 212 17.34 -1.95 4.87
CA TYR A 212 16.84 -2.60 6.09
C TYR A 212 17.41 -4.00 6.32
N GLY A 213 18.34 -4.48 5.47
CA GLY A 213 18.99 -5.78 5.61
C GLY A 213 18.21 -6.96 5.00
N ALA A 214 17.16 -6.70 4.21
CA ALA A 214 16.41 -7.75 3.55
C ALA A 214 17.17 -8.28 2.32
N GLU A 215 17.07 -9.59 2.08
CA GLU A 215 17.37 -10.20 0.80
C GLU A 215 16.23 -9.90 -0.18
N VAL A 216 16.57 -9.56 -1.43
CA VAL A 216 15.56 -9.26 -2.46
C VAL A 216 15.79 -10.14 -3.68
N VAL A 217 14.79 -10.96 -3.99
CA VAL A 217 14.74 -11.85 -5.16
C VAL A 217 13.88 -11.19 -6.23
N VAL A 218 14.44 -10.99 -7.42
CA VAL A 218 13.73 -10.36 -8.55
C VAL A 218 13.21 -11.45 -9.49
N CYS A 219 11.93 -11.38 -9.84
CA CYS A 219 11.24 -12.33 -10.70
C CYS A 219 10.68 -11.64 -11.95
N PRO A 220 10.52 -12.35 -13.08
CA PRO A 220 9.95 -11.77 -14.29
C PRO A 220 8.49 -11.36 -14.09
N THR A 221 8.14 -10.18 -14.64
CA THR A 221 6.75 -9.67 -14.64
C THR A 221 5.93 -10.25 -15.81
N ALA A 222 6.58 -10.69 -16.88
CA ALA A 222 5.92 -11.10 -18.12
C ALA A 222 5.22 -12.47 -18.04
N VAL A 223 5.36 -13.20 -16.91
CA VAL A 223 4.78 -14.54 -16.71
C VAL A 223 3.42 -14.49 -15.99
N ALA A 224 2.59 -15.52 -16.22
CA ALA A 224 1.30 -15.67 -15.53
C ALA A 224 1.50 -15.87 -14.01
N PRO A 225 0.52 -15.50 -13.16
CA PRO A 225 0.62 -15.68 -11.70
C PRO A 225 0.92 -17.11 -11.25
N GLU A 226 0.41 -18.11 -11.98
CA GLU A 226 0.59 -19.55 -11.71
C GLU A 226 1.92 -20.10 -12.22
N HIS A 227 2.67 -19.31 -12.99
CA HIS A 227 3.96 -19.76 -13.51
C HIS A 227 4.96 -20.00 -12.37
N PRO A 228 5.81 -21.06 -12.43
CA PRO A 228 6.78 -21.38 -11.38
C PRO A 228 7.75 -20.24 -11.05
N ASP A 229 8.05 -19.35 -12.02
CA ASP A 229 8.94 -18.21 -11.87
C ASP A 229 8.19 -16.91 -11.51
N SER A 230 6.87 -16.95 -11.35
CA SER A 230 6.11 -15.79 -10.87
C SER A 230 6.55 -15.43 -9.45
N TYR A 231 6.52 -14.15 -9.12
CA TYR A 231 6.92 -13.70 -7.78
C TYR A 231 6.02 -14.29 -6.67
N TYR A 232 4.78 -14.68 -6.98
CA TYR A 232 3.91 -15.41 -6.06
C TYR A 232 4.41 -16.84 -5.80
N SER A 233 4.63 -17.62 -6.88
CA SER A 233 5.08 -19.02 -6.79
C SER A 233 6.48 -19.12 -6.17
N VAL A 234 7.39 -18.20 -6.52
CA VAL A 234 8.73 -18.14 -5.94
C VAL A 234 8.66 -17.82 -4.45
N SER A 235 7.79 -16.91 -4.01
CA SER A 235 7.64 -16.61 -2.59
C SER A 235 7.09 -17.79 -1.79
N ASP A 236 6.13 -18.55 -2.34
CA ASP A 236 5.58 -19.74 -1.70
C ASP A 236 6.65 -20.84 -1.56
N ARG A 237 7.43 -21.06 -2.62
CA ARG A 237 8.53 -22.03 -2.62
C ARG A 237 9.59 -21.65 -1.58
N LEU A 238 10.06 -20.40 -1.56
CA LEU A 238 11.06 -19.94 -0.60
C LEU A 238 10.57 -20.02 0.84
N ALA A 239 9.32 -19.68 1.12
CA ALA A 239 8.75 -19.82 2.45
C ALA A 239 8.71 -21.27 2.94
N ALA A 240 8.53 -22.23 2.02
CA ALA A 240 8.54 -23.66 2.34
C ALA A 240 9.94 -24.25 2.46
N GLU A 241 10.92 -23.81 1.64
CA GLU A 241 12.28 -24.34 1.59
C GLU A 241 13.18 -23.77 2.71
N ILE A 242 12.97 -22.52 3.11
CA ILE A 242 13.77 -21.89 4.15
C ILE A 242 13.36 -22.44 5.52
N SER A 243 14.33 -22.97 6.27
CA SER A 243 14.07 -23.45 7.63
C SER A 243 13.60 -22.31 8.53
N GLY A 244 12.40 -22.44 9.13
CA GLY A 244 11.76 -21.36 9.89
C GLY A 244 11.20 -20.24 9.01
N GLY A 245 10.99 -20.50 7.71
CA GLY A 245 10.32 -19.59 6.78
C GLY A 245 8.85 -19.43 7.13
N TRP A 246 8.36 -18.19 7.11
CA TRP A 246 6.97 -17.83 7.32
C TRP A 246 6.54 -16.75 6.34
N LYS A 247 5.39 -16.97 5.67
CA LYS A 247 4.78 -16.02 4.75
C LYS A 247 3.61 -15.30 5.43
N PRO A 248 3.69 -13.98 5.66
CA PRO A 248 2.59 -13.17 6.20
C PRO A 248 1.31 -13.27 5.38
N ASN A 249 1.41 -13.22 4.07
CA ASN A 249 0.29 -13.21 3.12
C ASN A 249 -0.73 -12.11 3.42
N GLN A 250 -0.36 -10.86 3.15
CA GLN A 250 -1.18 -9.68 3.46
C GLN A 250 -2.58 -9.68 2.85
N TYR A 251 -2.81 -10.47 1.78
CA TYR A 251 -4.10 -10.58 1.07
C TYR A 251 -5.09 -11.54 1.73
N ALA A 252 -4.62 -12.43 2.60
CA ALA A 252 -5.44 -13.44 3.25
C ALA A 252 -5.30 -13.47 4.77
N ASN A 253 -4.41 -12.68 5.36
CA ASN A 253 -4.16 -12.67 6.80
C ASN A 253 -5.15 -11.75 7.51
N GLU A 254 -6.02 -12.33 8.33
CA GLU A 254 -7.03 -11.59 9.11
C GLU A 254 -6.43 -10.53 10.04
N ASN A 255 -5.15 -10.67 10.44
CA ASN A 255 -4.46 -9.67 11.24
C ASN A 255 -4.19 -8.36 10.47
N ASN A 256 -4.30 -8.36 9.15
CA ASN A 256 -4.26 -7.14 8.35
C ASN A 256 -5.49 -6.25 8.67
N PRO A 257 -6.74 -6.63 8.42
CA PRO A 257 -7.89 -5.80 8.83
C PRO A 257 -7.97 -5.60 10.35
N LEU A 258 -7.60 -6.57 11.17
CA LEU A 258 -7.61 -6.42 12.63
C LEU A 258 -6.64 -5.31 13.10
N SER A 259 -5.52 -5.09 12.44
CA SER A 259 -4.59 -4.01 12.75
C SER A 259 -5.24 -2.62 12.64
N HIS A 260 -6.16 -2.47 11.71
CA HIS A 260 -6.91 -1.24 11.48
C HIS A 260 -8.17 -1.15 12.35
N TYR A 261 -8.81 -2.28 12.62
CA TYR A 261 -9.95 -2.35 13.53
C TYR A 261 -9.56 -1.95 14.96
N TYR A 262 -8.46 -2.51 15.48
CA TYR A 262 -7.97 -2.19 16.82
C TYR A 262 -7.10 -0.92 16.87
N GLY A 263 -6.70 -0.38 15.73
CA GLY A 263 -5.77 0.73 15.67
C GLY A 263 -6.34 1.96 15.01
N THR A 264 -6.39 1.98 13.69
CA THR A 264 -6.75 3.16 12.90
C THR A 264 -8.19 3.60 13.17
N GLY A 265 -9.13 2.66 13.28
CA GLY A 265 -10.54 2.96 13.57
C GLY A 265 -10.73 3.72 14.88
N PRO A 266 -10.25 3.20 16.03
CA PRO A 266 -10.30 3.92 17.31
C PRO A 266 -9.60 5.28 17.30
N GLU A 267 -8.46 5.39 16.57
CA GLU A 267 -7.78 6.68 16.42
C GLU A 267 -8.67 7.71 15.72
N LEU A 268 -9.29 7.34 14.60
CA LEU A 268 -10.19 8.20 13.84
C LEU A 268 -11.39 8.66 14.68
N TRP A 269 -12.03 7.72 15.36
CA TRP A 269 -13.17 8.03 16.23
C TRP A 269 -12.81 9.02 17.33
N THR A 270 -11.70 8.76 18.02
CA THR A 270 -11.22 9.61 19.11
C THR A 270 -10.75 10.98 18.61
N GLN A 271 -9.99 11.04 17.51
CA GLN A 271 -9.46 12.29 16.97
C GLN A 271 -10.54 13.21 16.39
N THR A 272 -11.68 12.65 15.97
CA THR A 272 -12.84 13.43 15.50
C THR A 272 -13.88 13.68 16.59
N ASP A 273 -13.61 13.23 17.83
CA ASP A 273 -14.57 13.31 18.94
C ASP A 273 -15.93 12.67 18.59
N GLY A 274 -15.87 11.52 17.86
CA GLY A 274 -17.04 10.79 17.39
C GLY A 274 -17.87 11.50 16.31
N ARG A 275 -17.40 12.62 15.74
CA ARG A 275 -18.14 13.44 14.77
C ARG A 275 -17.95 13.03 13.31
N ILE A 276 -17.08 12.05 13.03
CA ILE A 276 -16.87 11.54 11.68
C ILE A 276 -18.18 11.00 11.09
N THR A 277 -18.55 11.47 9.90
CA THR A 277 -19.76 11.01 9.16
C THR A 277 -19.40 10.14 7.95
N HIS A 278 -18.23 10.38 7.33
CA HIS A 278 -17.76 9.63 6.18
C HIS A 278 -16.28 9.27 6.35
N PHE A 279 -15.94 8.04 6.01
CA PHE A 279 -14.56 7.59 5.91
C PHE A 279 -14.24 7.19 4.48
N VAL A 280 -13.18 7.76 3.91
CA VAL A 280 -12.72 7.49 2.54
C VAL A 280 -11.31 6.93 2.56
N ALA A 281 -11.09 5.81 1.88
CA ALA A 281 -9.75 5.23 1.75
C ALA A 281 -9.57 4.50 0.41
N GLY A 282 -8.36 4.51 -0.12
CA GLY A 282 -7.98 3.65 -1.25
C GLY A 282 -8.08 2.17 -0.88
N VAL A 283 -8.60 1.36 -1.79
CA VAL A 283 -8.75 -0.08 -1.61
C VAL A 283 -7.63 -0.80 -2.36
N GLY A 284 -6.72 -1.45 -1.63
CA GLY A 284 -5.74 -2.40 -2.15
C GLY A 284 -6.05 -3.78 -1.56
N THR A 285 -5.26 -4.31 -0.62
CA THR A 285 -5.58 -5.57 0.06
C THR A 285 -6.94 -5.60 0.76
N GLY A 286 -7.61 -4.45 0.90
CA GLY A 286 -8.88 -4.31 1.61
C GLY A 286 -8.75 -4.20 3.13
N GLY A 287 -7.58 -4.47 3.70
CA GLY A 287 -7.41 -4.50 5.17
C GLY A 287 -7.78 -3.19 5.86
N THR A 288 -7.34 -2.05 5.31
CA THR A 288 -7.62 -0.73 5.88
C THR A 288 -9.12 -0.43 5.90
N ILE A 289 -9.78 -0.54 4.73
CA ILE A 289 -11.19 -0.18 4.61
C ILE A 289 -12.09 -1.13 5.39
N SER A 290 -11.79 -2.44 5.36
CA SER A 290 -12.56 -3.45 6.11
C SER A 290 -12.40 -3.28 7.62
N GLY A 291 -11.17 -3.10 8.11
CA GLY A 291 -10.90 -2.96 9.54
C GLY A 291 -11.47 -1.66 10.11
N VAL A 292 -11.16 -0.51 9.48
CA VAL A 292 -11.68 0.79 9.90
C VAL A 292 -13.19 0.85 9.78
N GLY A 293 -13.72 0.41 8.64
CA GLY A 293 -15.14 0.50 8.36
C GLY A 293 -15.97 -0.35 9.31
N ARG A 294 -15.53 -1.59 9.62
CA ARG A 294 -16.17 -2.45 10.64
C ARG A 294 -16.22 -1.75 12.00
N TYR A 295 -15.10 -1.19 12.45
CA TYR A 295 -15.03 -0.46 13.70
C TYR A 295 -15.96 0.76 13.71
N LEU A 296 -15.89 1.62 12.68
CA LEU A 296 -16.69 2.85 12.63
C LEU A 296 -18.18 2.54 12.54
N LYS A 297 -18.60 1.55 11.77
CA LYS A 297 -20.02 1.11 11.73
C LYS A 297 -20.49 0.58 13.08
N GLU A 298 -19.66 -0.16 13.78
CA GLU A 298 -20.01 -0.69 15.11
C GLU A 298 -20.22 0.43 16.14
N VAL A 299 -19.24 1.35 16.29
CA VAL A 299 -19.31 2.41 17.31
C VAL A 299 -20.34 3.49 17.00
N SER A 300 -20.70 3.68 15.71
CA SER A 300 -21.70 4.65 15.26
C SER A 300 -23.09 4.04 15.06
N ALA A 301 -23.30 2.77 15.38
CA ALA A 301 -24.53 2.02 15.05
C ALA A 301 -24.91 2.11 13.57
N GLY A 302 -23.91 2.07 12.68
CA GLY A 302 -24.07 2.11 11.22
C GLY A 302 -24.21 3.51 10.63
N ALA A 303 -24.09 4.58 11.42
CA ALA A 303 -24.29 5.96 10.92
C ALA A 303 -23.14 6.44 10.02
N VAL A 304 -21.89 6.03 10.28
CA VAL A 304 -20.74 6.42 9.45
C VAL A 304 -20.77 5.71 8.11
N ARG A 305 -20.66 6.46 7.01
CA ARG A 305 -20.56 5.94 5.65
C ARG A 305 -19.11 5.62 5.30
N ILE A 306 -18.91 4.47 4.65
CA ILE A 306 -17.59 3.96 4.25
C ILE A 306 -17.49 3.97 2.73
N VAL A 307 -16.51 4.71 2.21
CA VAL A 307 -16.31 4.90 0.77
C VAL A 307 -14.93 4.40 0.36
N GLY A 308 -14.90 3.45 -0.56
CA GLY A 308 -13.69 2.97 -1.21
C GLY A 308 -13.33 3.86 -2.40
N ALA A 309 -12.06 4.25 -2.52
CA ALA A 309 -11.50 4.81 -3.74
C ALA A 309 -10.72 3.71 -4.46
N ASP A 310 -10.97 3.56 -5.76
CA ASP A 310 -10.45 2.46 -6.57
C ASP A 310 -9.94 2.98 -7.92
N PRO A 311 -8.80 2.52 -8.45
CA PRO A 311 -8.38 2.95 -9.78
C PRO A 311 -9.29 2.36 -10.86
N VAL A 312 -9.53 3.14 -11.90
CA VAL A 312 -10.25 2.65 -13.09
C VAL A 312 -9.54 1.41 -13.64
N GLY A 313 -10.29 0.34 -13.84
CA GLY A 313 -9.76 -0.96 -14.29
C GLY A 313 -9.72 -2.04 -13.21
N SER A 314 -9.63 -1.67 -11.95
CA SER A 314 -9.66 -2.60 -10.81
C SER A 314 -11.02 -3.26 -10.61
N VAL A 315 -11.04 -4.42 -9.93
CA VAL A 315 -12.27 -5.21 -9.73
C VAL A 315 -13.26 -4.58 -8.76
N TYR A 316 -12.83 -3.74 -7.81
CA TYR A 316 -13.69 -3.22 -6.75
C TYR A 316 -14.76 -2.24 -7.27
N SER A 317 -14.41 -1.46 -8.29
CA SER A 317 -15.34 -0.53 -8.95
C SER A 317 -16.07 -1.12 -10.16
N GLY A 318 -16.00 -2.44 -10.35
CA GLY A 318 -16.65 -3.16 -11.46
C GLY A 318 -15.79 -3.29 -12.71
N GLY A 319 -14.50 -3.00 -12.63
CA GLY A 319 -13.55 -3.27 -13.70
C GLY A 319 -13.23 -4.76 -13.84
N THR A 320 -12.45 -5.09 -14.86
CA THR A 320 -12.09 -6.47 -15.23
C THR A 320 -10.69 -6.88 -14.78
N GLY A 321 -10.09 -6.15 -13.83
CA GLY A 321 -8.72 -6.39 -13.38
C GLY A 321 -7.66 -5.85 -14.35
N ARG A 322 -8.00 -4.78 -15.11
CA ARG A 322 -7.05 -4.13 -16.03
C ARG A 322 -6.02 -3.31 -15.26
N PRO A 323 -4.74 -3.32 -15.68
CA PRO A 323 -3.69 -2.55 -15.03
C PRO A 323 -3.91 -1.03 -15.10
N TYR A 324 -3.38 -0.34 -14.13
CA TYR A 324 -3.34 1.10 -13.93
C TYR A 324 -1.94 1.49 -13.43
N LEU A 325 -1.64 2.79 -13.34
CA LEU A 325 -0.32 3.30 -12.95
C LEU A 325 -0.25 3.73 -11.48
N VAL A 326 -1.38 3.99 -10.83
CA VAL A 326 -1.44 4.23 -9.38
C VAL A 326 -0.99 2.98 -8.64
N GLU A 327 -0.06 3.14 -7.68
CA GLU A 327 0.54 2.04 -6.94
C GLU A 327 -0.10 1.86 -5.55
N GLY A 328 -0.18 0.61 -5.10
CA GLY A 328 -0.59 0.23 -3.73
C GLY A 328 -2.09 0.21 -3.48
N VAL A 329 -2.89 0.32 -4.51
CA VAL A 329 -4.36 0.26 -4.52
C VAL A 329 -4.84 -0.47 -5.76
N GLY A 330 -6.11 -0.89 -5.73
CA GLY A 330 -6.70 -1.69 -6.79
C GLY A 330 -6.17 -3.12 -6.82
N GLU A 331 -6.94 -4.04 -7.37
CA GLU A 331 -6.56 -5.44 -7.56
C GLU A 331 -7.24 -6.01 -8.82
N ASP A 332 -6.72 -7.12 -9.31
CA ASP A 332 -7.30 -7.94 -10.40
C ASP A 332 -8.07 -9.17 -9.87
N PHE A 333 -8.08 -9.35 -8.55
CA PHE A 333 -8.83 -10.39 -7.82
C PHE A 333 -9.44 -9.83 -6.53
N TRP A 334 -10.26 -10.62 -5.84
CA TRP A 334 -10.90 -10.27 -4.57
C TRP A 334 -10.10 -10.86 -3.38
N PRO A 335 -9.31 -10.06 -2.64
CA PRO A 335 -8.62 -10.53 -1.45
C PRO A 335 -9.59 -10.94 -0.34
N SER A 336 -9.27 -11.98 0.42
CA SER A 336 -10.10 -12.41 1.55
C SER A 336 -10.08 -11.43 2.74
N THR A 337 -9.13 -10.50 2.75
CA THR A 337 -9.05 -9.39 3.72
C THR A 337 -9.97 -8.22 3.39
N TYR A 338 -10.59 -8.21 2.21
CA TYR A 338 -11.61 -7.24 1.83
C TYR A 338 -13.01 -7.75 2.17
N ASP A 339 -13.75 -6.96 2.93
CA ASP A 339 -15.17 -7.22 3.26
C ASP A 339 -16.07 -6.25 2.49
N PRO A 340 -16.69 -6.69 1.39
CA PRO A 340 -17.53 -5.81 0.57
C PRO A 340 -18.78 -5.31 1.30
N ALA A 341 -19.23 -6.00 2.36
CA ALA A 341 -20.39 -5.57 3.14
C ALA A 341 -20.14 -4.32 3.98
N VAL A 342 -18.88 -3.97 4.20
CA VAL A 342 -18.50 -2.78 4.97
C VAL A 342 -18.58 -1.51 4.13
N CYS A 343 -18.29 -1.57 2.82
CA CYS A 343 -18.31 -0.44 1.91
C CYS A 343 -19.74 -0.08 1.51
N ASP A 344 -20.12 1.18 1.70
CA ASP A 344 -21.38 1.74 1.22
C ASP A 344 -21.31 2.16 -0.26
N GLN A 345 -20.10 2.52 -0.72
CA GLN A 345 -19.85 2.97 -2.08
C GLN A 345 -18.38 2.72 -2.45
N VAL A 346 -18.12 2.44 -3.74
CA VAL A 346 -16.76 2.45 -4.30
C VAL A 346 -16.76 3.41 -5.49
N ILE A 347 -15.80 4.34 -5.50
CA ILE A 347 -15.64 5.37 -6.52
C ILE A 347 -14.40 5.04 -7.37
N ALA A 348 -14.61 4.92 -8.68
CA ALA A 348 -13.52 4.71 -9.64
C ALA A 348 -12.85 6.05 -9.98
N VAL A 349 -11.51 6.11 -9.87
CA VAL A 349 -10.72 7.32 -10.14
C VAL A 349 -9.65 7.01 -11.18
N ALA A 350 -9.54 7.86 -12.21
CA ALA A 350 -8.52 7.71 -13.24
C ALA A 350 -7.11 8.09 -12.73
N ASP A 351 -6.07 7.50 -13.36
CA ASP A 351 -4.66 7.81 -13.07
C ASP A 351 -4.35 9.31 -13.20
N ARG A 352 -4.84 9.95 -14.27
CA ARG A 352 -4.68 11.40 -14.51
C ARG A 352 -5.15 12.23 -13.32
N ASP A 353 -6.37 11.98 -12.83
CA ASP A 353 -6.96 12.74 -11.73
C ASP A 353 -6.23 12.46 -10.42
N SER A 354 -5.85 11.21 -10.20
CA SER A 354 -5.06 10.75 -9.06
C SER A 354 -3.72 11.50 -8.98
N PHE A 355 -2.98 11.56 -10.08
CA PHE A 355 -1.66 12.20 -10.13
C PHE A 355 -1.75 13.72 -10.12
N ALA A 356 -2.73 14.31 -10.79
CA ALA A 356 -2.98 15.75 -10.73
C ALA A 356 -3.28 16.18 -9.29
N MET A 357 -4.15 15.44 -8.57
CA MET A 357 -4.47 15.72 -7.18
C MET A 357 -3.27 15.51 -6.25
N THR A 358 -2.47 14.47 -6.46
CA THR A 358 -1.23 14.23 -5.70
C THR A 358 -0.29 15.43 -5.78
N ARG A 359 -0.11 16.00 -6.97
CA ARG A 359 0.71 17.20 -7.21
C ARG A 359 0.08 18.45 -6.58
N ARG A 360 -1.25 18.58 -6.60
CA ARG A 360 -1.98 19.68 -5.93
C ARG A 360 -1.80 19.62 -4.42
N LEU A 361 -1.93 18.44 -3.79
CA LEU A 361 -1.70 18.24 -2.36
C LEU A 361 -0.31 18.72 -1.92
N ALA A 362 0.72 18.44 -2.72
CA ALA A 362 2.07 18.92 -2.44
C ALA A 362 2.18 20.45 -2.54
N ARG A 363 1.57 21.06 -3.55
CA ARG A 363 1.70 22.49 -3.85
C ARG A 363 0.75 23.37 -3.02
N GLU A 364 -0.45 22.90 -2.75
CA GLU A 364 -1.51 23.66 -2.09
C GLU A 364 -1.54 23.41 -0.57
N GLU A 365 -1.34 22.15 -0.13
CA GLU A 365 -1.42 21.76 1.29
C GLU A 365 -0.04 21.50 1.93
N GLY A 366 1.03 21.46 1.15
CA GLY A 366 2.37 21.08 1.65
C GLY A 366 2.49 19.58 1.97
N LEU A 367 1.59 18.76 1.46
CA LEU A 367 1.54 17.30 1.68
C LEU A 367 2.21 16.56 0.53
N LEU A 368 3.46 16.18 0.69
CA LEU A 368 4.17 15.33 -0.26
C LEU A 368 3.78 13.86 0.01
N VAL A 369 2.86 13.32 -0.79
CA VAL A 369 2.20 12.02 -0.60
C VAL A 369 2.24 11.18 -1.88
N GLY A 370 1.88 9.88 -1.80
CA GLY A 370 1.85 8.98 -2.96
C GLY A 370 0.61 9.15 -3.85
N GLY A 371 0.60 8.47 -5.01
CA GLY A 371 -0.49 8.55 -6.00
C GLY A 371 -1.83 8.09 -5.47
N SER A 372 -1.85 7.05 -4.66
CA SER A 372 -3.06 6.55 -4.00
C SER A 372 -3.69 7.54 -3.01
N CYS A 373 -2.89 8.47 -2.48
CA CYS A 373 -3.40 9.57 -1.65
C CYS A 373 -4.20 10.58 -2.49
N GLY A 374 -3.67 10.96 -3.67
CA GLY A 374 -4.40 11.82 -4.61
C GLY A 374 -5.69 11.18 -5.07
N MET A 375 -5.66 9.89 -5.40
CA MET A 375 -6.85 9.09 -5.74
C MET A 375 -7.91 9.15 -4.64
N ALA A 376 -7.50 8.88 -3.39
CA ALA A 376 -8.42 8.91 -2.25
C ALA A 376 -9.02 10.32 -2.02
N VAL A 377 -8.24 11.40 -2.23
CA VAL A 377 -8.74 12.77 -2.10
C VAL A 377 -9.69 13.13 -3.23
N VAL A 378 -9.47 12.70 -4.47
CA VAL A 378 -10.45 12.88 -5.57
C VAL A 378 -11.80 12.26 -5.19
N ALA A 379 -11.80 11.01 -4.74
CA ALA A 379 -13.03 10.36 -4.27
C ALA A 379 -13.65 11.08 -3.05
N ALA A 380 -12.83 11.57 -2.12
CA ALA A 380 -13.32 12.31 -0.97
C ALA A 380 -13.96 13.66 -1.36
N LEU A 381 -13.44 14.36 -2.36
CA LEU A 381 -14.01 15.58 -2.90
C LEU A 381 -15.34 15.31 -3.63
N GLU A 382 -15.47 14.19 -4.33
CA GLU A 382 -16.75 13.77 -4.93
C GLU A 382 -17.82 13.53 -3.86
N VAL A 383 -17.46 12.83 -2.77
CA VAL A 383 -18.34 12.64 -1.61
C VAL A 383 -18.71 13.99 -0.99
N ALA A 384 -17.73 14.87 -0.80
CA ALA A 384 -17.89 16.17 -0.16
C ALA A 384 -18.79 17.11 -0.96
N ALA A 385 -18.78 17.03 -2.27
CA ALA A 385 -19.66 17.83 -3.15
C ALA A 385 -21.17 17.53 -2.95
N ALA A 386 -21.51 16.35 -2.40
CA ALA A 386 -22.86 15.92 -2.11
C ALA A 386 -23.20 15.94 -0.60
N ALA A 387 -22.23 16.26 0.26
CA ALA A 387 -22.35 16.22 1.71
C ALA A 387 -22.98 17.50 2.26
N ALA A 388 -23.59 17.42 3.46
CA ALA A 388 -24.09 18.58 4.19
C ALA A 388 -22.95 19.38 4.85
N ALA A 389 -23.18 20.65 5.12
CA ALA A 389 -22.16 21.53 5.70
C ALA A 389 -21.63 21.06 7.07
N GLU A 390 -22.47 20.36 7.84
CA GLU A 390 -22.13 19.77 9.14
C GLU A 390 -21.37 18.46 9.06
N ASP A 391 -21.26 17.85 7.88
CA ASP A 391 -20.56 16.57 7.71
C ASP A 391 -19.05 16.70 7.95
N VAL A 392 -18.50 15.62 8.51
CA VAL A 392 -17.06 15.47 8.76
C VAL A 392 -16.56 14.27 7.97
N ILE A 393 -15.85 14.54 6.90
CA ILE A 393 -15.27 13.52 6.01
C ILE A 393 -13.81 13.33 6.35
N VAL A 394 -13.40 12.10 6.62
CA VAL A 394 -11.99 11.77 6.83
C VAL A 394 -11.50 10.91 5.70
N VAL A 395 -10.46 11.39 5.00
CA VAL A 395 -9.74 10.63 3.97
C VAL A 395 -8.41 10.13 4.51
N LEU A 396 -8.10 8.85 4.32
CA LEU A 396 -6.82 8.27 4.73
C LEU A 396 -5.80 8.40 3.60
N LEU A 397 -4.65 9.03 3.90
CA LEU A 397 -3.49 9.15 3.02
C LEU A 397 -2.47 8.08 3.43
N PRO A 398 -2.33 6.99 2.66
CA PRO A 398 -1.65 5.79 3.12
C PRO A 398 -0.13 5.91 3.19
N ASP A 399 0.52 6.77 2.39
CA ASP A 399 1.98 6.85 2.34
C ASP A 399 2.54 8.21 1.93
N GLY A 400 3.87 8.35 2.04
CA GLY A 400 4.60 9.54 1.63
C GLY A 400 5.05 9.54 0.17
N GLY A 401 5.26 10.75 -0.39
CA GLY A 401 5.57 10.97 -1.81
C GLY A 401 7.03 10.77 -2.21
N ARG A 402 7.96 10.57 -1.26
CA ARG A 402 9.40 10.49 -1.58
C ARG A 402 9.77 9.33 -2.51
N GLY A 403 9.02 8.22 -2.49
CA GLY A 403 9.19 7.08 -3.38
C GLY A 403 8.65 7.30 -4.80
N TYR A 404 8.11 8.48 -5.11
CA TYR A 404 7.45 8.79 -6.39
C TYR A 404 8.04 10.02 -7.10
N LEU A 405 9.21 10.50 -6.66
CA LEU A 405 9.84 11.71 -7.22
C LEU A 405 10.26 11.54 -8.68
N SER A 406 10.64 10.34 -9.09
CA SER A 406 11.01 10.00 -10.47
C SER A 406 9.82 9.70 -11.39
N LYS A 407 8.59 9.72 -10.84
CA LYS A 407 7.33 9.42 -11.55
C LYS A 407 6.38 10.61 -11.45
N ILE A 408 5.40 10.57 -10.55
CA ILE A 408 4.31 11.55 -10.42
C ILE A 408 4.81 13.00 -10.26
N PHE A 409 5.98 13.21 -9.65
CA PHE A 409 6.57 14.52 -9.44
C PHE A 409 7.61 14.91 -10.50
N ASN A 410 7.89 14.04 -11.47
CA ASN A 410 8.72 14.32 -12.65
C ASN A 410 7.83 14.75 -13.82
N ASP A 411 8.06 15.95 -14.34
CA ASP A 411 7.25 16.50 -15.44
C ASP A 411 7.48 15.72 -16.75
N GLU A 412 8.71 15.22 -17.01
CA GLU A 412 9.02 14.39 -18.16
C GLU A 412 8.21 13.08 -18.11
N TRP A 413 8.24 12.36 -16.99
CA TRP A 413 7.44 11.14 -16.80
C TRP A 413 5.94 11.39 -17.00
N MET A 414 5.42 12.49 -16.44
CA MET A 414 4.00 12.85 -16.58
C MET A 414 3.64 13.19 -18.03
N ALA A 415 4.55 13.81 -18.76
CA ALA A 415 4.36 14.14 -20.17
C ALA A 415 4.44 12.89 -21.06
N ASP A 416 5.43 12.00 -20.86
CA ASP A 416 5.60 10.75 -21.60
C ASP A 416 4.34 9.86 -21.57
N TYR A 417 3.63 9.87 -20.43
CA TYR A 417 2.35 9.17 -20.28
C TYR A 417 1.13 9.99 -20.75
N GLY A 418 1.31 11.20 -21.23
CA GLY A 418 0.23 12.08 -21.70
C GLY A 418 -0.61 12.73 -20.62
N PHE A 419 -0.14 12.73 -19.34
CA PHE A 419 -0.84 13.39 -18.22
C PHE A 419 -0.58 14.89 -18.15
N LEU A 420 0.50 15.39 -18.79
CA LEU A 420 0.81 16.81 -18.95
C LEU A 420 0.97 17.14 -20.43
N ALA A 421 0.27 18.19 -20.88
CA ALA A 421 0.58 18.81 -22.15
C ALA A 421 1.68 19.87 -21.93
N THR A 422 2.84 19.66 -22.56
CA THR A 422 3.97 20.59 -22.43
C THR A 422 3.95 21.74 -23.44
N GLY A 423 2.98 21.68 -24.38
CA GLY A 423 2.68 22.74 -25.35
C GLY A 423 3.65 22.77 -26.56
N GLY A 424 3.15 23.21 -27.70
CA GLY A 424 3.89 23.36 -28.95
C GLY A 424 2.92 23.73 -30.08
N GLU A 425 3.35 24.40 -31.13
CA GLU A 425 2.53 24.65 -32.33
C GLU A 425 2.20 23.35 -33.07
N GLU A 426 3.06 22.32 -32.95
CA GLU A 426 2.87 20.97 -33.48
C GLU A 426 3.28 19.94 -32.42
N THR A 427 2.42 18.96 -32.24
CA THR A 427 2.56 17.92 -31.20
C THR A 427 2.89 16.56 -31.82
N VAL A 428 3.33 15.64 -30.96
CA VAL A 428 3.53 14.22 -31.31
C VAL A 428 2.21 13.60 -31.79
N GLY A 429 1.08 14.01 -31.22
CA GLY A 429 -0.26 13.60 -31.63
C GLY A 429 -0.60 14.00 -33.07
N ASP A 430 -0.13 15.19 -33.53
CA ASP A 430 -0.32 15.63 -34.93
C ASP A 430 0.45 14.76 -35.91
N VAL A 431 1.65 14.31 -35.53
CA VAL A 431 2.44 13.35 -36.31
C VAL A 431 1.70 12.01 -36.41
N LEU A 432 1.22 11.50 -35.30
CA LEU A 432 0.49 10.24 -35.25
C LEU A 432 -0.82 10.28 -36.06
N ALA A 433 -1.57 11.38 -36.00
CA ALA A 433 -2.81 11.57 -36.74
C ALA A 433 -2.59 11.51 -38.27
N ARG A 434 -1.46 12.01 -38.79
CA ARG A 434 -1.12 11.88 -40.21
C ARG A 434 -0.77 10.45 -40.62
N LYS A 435 -0.25 9.64 -39.70
CA LYS A 435 0.08 8.22 -39.91
C LYS A 435 -1.17 7.33 -39.96
N ALA A 436 -2.15 7.57 -39.09
CA ALA A 436 -3.29 6.69 -38.79
C ALA A 436 -4.19 6.33 -39.98
N ALA A 437 -4.08 7.04 -41.13
CA ALA A 437 -4.85 6.75 -42.32
C ALA A 437 -4.50 5.43 -43.04
N ARG A 438 -3.48 4.68 -42.60
CA ARG A 438 -2.92 3.52 -43.34
C ARG A 438 -2.70 2.24 -42.51
N MET A 439 -2.80 2.28 -41.19
CA MET A 439 -2.50 1.15 -40.28
C MET A 439 -3.51 1.09 -39.13
N PRO A 440 -3.68 -0.08 -38.47
CA PRO A 440 -4.38 -0.15 -37.19
C PRO A 440 -3.78 0.86 -36.21
N GLU A 441 -4.61 1.37 -35.29
CA GLU A 441 -4.17 2.37 -34.30
C GLU A 441 -2.96 1.88 -33.50
N PHE A 442 -2.94 0.58 -33.15
CA PHE A 442 -1.88 0.01 -32.31
C PHE A 442 -1.55 -1.43 -32.73
N VAL A 443 -0.47 -1.63 -33.49
CA VAL A 443 0.05 -2.97 -33.82
C VAL A 443 0.85 -3.49 -32.64
N HIS A 444 0.52 -4.67 -32.14
CA HIS A 444 1.11 -5.30 -30.96
C HIS A 444 1.10 -6.82 -31.07
N VAL A 445 1.70 -7.49 -30.10
CA VAL A 445 1.76 -8.94 -29.94
C VAL A 445 1.68 -9.28 -28.45
N HIS A 446 1.29 -10.54 -28.14
CA HIS A 446 1.16 -11.03 -26.75
C HIS A 446 2.34 -11.91 -26.34
N PRO A 447 2.69 -11.98 -25.03
CA PRO A 447 3.82 -12.78 -24.55
C PRO A 447 3.71 -14.28 -24.86
N GLN A 448 2.48 -14.81 -24.94
CA GLN A 448 2.19 -16.22 -25.18
C GLN A 448 2.22 -16.60 -26.66
N GLU A 449 2.17 -15.64 -27.57
CA GLU A 449 2.33 -15.87 -29.00
C GLU A 449 3.74 -16.37 -29.30
N THR A 450 3.86 -17.11 -30.39
CA THR A 450 5.14 -17.68 -30.80
C THR A 450 6.01 -16.68 -31.56
N VAL A 451 7.31 -16.94 -31.62
CA VAL A 451 8.26 -16.19 -32.45
C VAL A 451 7.79 -16.16 -33.92
N ARG A 452 7.19 -17.26 -34.43
CA ARG A 452 6.62 -17.32 -35.79
C ARG A 452 5.48 -16.33 -35.97
N GLU A 453 4.50 -16.30 -35.05
CA GLU A 453 3.34 -15.40 -35.12
C GLU A 453 3.80 -13.94 -35.08
N ALA A 454 4.76 -13.62 -34.22
CA ALA A 454 5.34 -12.27 -34.19
C ALA A 454 5.99 -11.87 -35.52
N ILE A 455 6.74 -12.78 -36.15
CA ILE A 455 7.35 -12.53 -37.47
C ILE A 455 6.26 -12.32 -38.53
N ASP A 456 5.18 -13.08 -38.50
CA ASP A 456 4.09 -12.94 -39.45
C ASP A 456 3.38 -11.60 -39.28
N ILE A 457 3.16 -11.11 -38.05
CA ILE A 457 2.60 -9.77 -37.76
C ILE A 457 3.55 -8.66 -38.24
N LEU A 458 4.87 -8.74 -37.93
CA LEU A 458 5.86 -7.79 -38.40
C LEU A 458 5.81 -7.63 -39.94
N ARG A 459 5.68 -8.75 -40.66
CA ARG A 459 5.61 -8.80 -42.13
C ARG A 459 4.27 -8.31 -42.67
N GLU A 460 3.16 -8.67 -42.05
CA GLU A 460 1.82 -8.27 -42.46
C GLU A 460 1.66 -6.75 -42.44
N TYR A 461 2.12 -6.12 -41.33
CA TYR A 461 2.01 -4.67 -41.16
C TYR A 461 3.22 -3.89 -41.64
N GLY A 462 4.29 -4.58 -42.12
CA GLY A 462 5.51 -3.95 -42.62
C GLY A 462 6.25 -3.12 -41.58
N VAL A 463 6.22 -3.57 -40.31
CA VAL A 463 6.92 -2.93 -39.20
C VAL A 463 8.14 -3.74 -38.77
N SER A 464 9.18 -3.08 -38.28
CA SER A 464 10.43 -3.71 -37.83
C SER A 464 10.45 -3.96 -36.32
N GLN A 465 9.46 -3.41 -35.62
CA GLN A 465 9.32 -3.55 -34.16
C GLN A 465 7.89 -3.23 -33.72
N MET A 466 7.48 -3.84 -32.63
CA MET A 466 6.16 -3.63 -32.03
C MET A 466 6.19 -3.86 -30.53
N PRO A 467 5.34 -3.20 -29.74
CA PRO A 467 5.19 -3.46 -28.32
C PRO A 467 4.57 -4.85 -28.05
N VAL A 468 4.96 -5.44 -26.92
CA VAL A 468 4.37 -6.67 -26.37
C VAL A 468 3.47 -6.28 -25.22
N VAL A 469 2.20 -6.69 -25.29
CA VAL A 469 1.16 -6.33 -24.31
C VAL A 469 0.49 -7.55 -23.71
N LYS A 470 0.03 -7.44 -22.46
CA LYS A 470 -0.55 -8.58 -21.72
C LYS A 470 -2.02 -8.86 -22.05
N ALA A 471 -2.74 -7.90 -22.63
CA ALA A 471 -4.17 -8.04 -22.87
C ALA A 471 -4.61 -7.39 -24.18
N GLU A 472 -5.77 -7.81 -24.66
CA GLU A 472 -6.43 -7.24 -25.83
C GLU A 472 -6.86 -5.78 -25.63
N PRO A 473 -6.90 -4.97 -26.68
CA PRO A 473 -7.39 -3.59 -26.61
C PRO A 473 -8.78 -3.46 -25.94
N PRO A 474 -9.00 -2.37 -25.22
CA PRO A 474 -8.16 -1.19 -25.04
C PRO A 474 -6.97 -1.45 -24.11
N VAL A 475 -5.74 -1.18 -24.59
CA VAL A 475 -4.49 -1.41 -23.85
C VAL A 475 -4.15 -0.21 -22.98
N MET A 476 -3.68 -0.45 -21.76
CA MET A 476 -3.09 0.58 -20.88
C MET A 476 -1.57 0.55 -20.97
N ALA A 477 -0.91 1.67 -20.71
CA ALA A 477 0.56 1.75 -20.73
C ALA A 477 1.22 0.73 -19.79
N ALA A 478 0.59 0.44 -18.64
CA ALA A 478 1.07 -0.54 -17.66
C ALA A 478 1.02 -2.00 -18.15
N GLU A 479 0.33 -2.27 -19.27
CA GLU A 479 0.25 -3.61 -19.89
C GLU A 479 1.38 -3.88 -20.86
N ILE A 480 2.17 -2.86 -21.23
CA ILE A 480 3.34 -3.03 -22.10
C ILE A 480 4.48 -3.67 -21.28
N VAL A 481 4.84 -4.89 -21.61
CA VAL A 481 5.84 -5.68 -20.85
C VAL A 481 7.19 -5.79 -21.57
N GLY A 482 7.26 -5.38 -22.83
CA GLY A 482 8.47 -5.44 -23.62
C GLY A 482 8.22 -4.97 -25.05
N SER A 483 9.15 -5.30 -25.93
CA SER A 483 9.02 -5.12 -27.37
C SER A 483 9.58 -6.34 -28.14
N VAL A 484 9.16 -6.45 -29.37
CA VAL A 484 9.76 -7.34 -30.37
C VAL A 484 10.47 -6.47 -31.38
N VAL A 485 11.74 -6.79 -31.63
CA VAL A 485 12.58 -6.13 -32.63
C VAL A 485 13.04 -7.16 -33.66
N GLU A 486 12.74 -6.90 -34.94
CA GLU A 486 13.06 -7.82 -36.05
C GLU A 486 14.53 -8.26 -36.03
N ARG A 487 15.46 -7.33 -35.86
CA ARG A 487 16.89 -7.58 -35.78
C ARG A 487 17.26 -8.54 -34.65
N ASP A 488 16.67 -8.39 -33.47
CA ASP A 488 17.00 -9.18 -32.29
C ASP A 488 16.45 -10.60 -32.44
N LEU A 489 15.24 -10.76 -33.00
CA LEU A 489 14.67 -12.08 -33.33
C LEU A 489 15.52 -12.79 -34.41
N LEU A 490 15.95 -12.06 -35.44
CA LEU A 490 16.79 -12.62 -36.49
C LEU A 490 18.11 -13.15 -35.92
N ASP A 491 18.78 -12.38 -35.07
CA ASP A 491 20.02 -12.79 -34.41
C ASP A 491 19.79 -14.00 -33.49
N ALA A 492 18.70 -14.02 -32.71
CA ALA A 492 18.36 -15.13 -31.84
C ALA A 492 18.11 -16.44 -32.61
N LEU A 493 17.38 -16.38 -33.73
CA LEU A 493 17.13 -17.52 -34.60
C LEU A 493 18.41 -18.02 -35.28
N PHE A 494 19.24 -17.13 -35.82
CA PHE A 494 20.49 -17.51 -36.49
C PHE A 494 21.52 -18.11 -35.54
N THR A 495 21.53 -17.67 -34.29
CA THR A 495 22.46 -18.19 -33.27
C THR A 495 21.91 -19.39 -32.51
N GLY A 496 20.70 -19.85 -32.83
CA GLY A 496 20.03 -20.98 -32.16
C GLY A 496 19.62 -20.70 -30.71
N ARG A 497 19.52 -19.42 -30.33
CA ARG A 497 19.00 -19.00 -29.01
C ARG A 497 17.47 -18.95 -28.96
N ALA A 498 16.81 -18.94 -30.13
CA ALA A 498 15.37 -19.02 -30.26
C ALA A 498 14.98 -20.03 -31.35
N GLU A 499 13.79 -20.65 -31.17
CA GLU A 499 13.11 -21.44 -32.17
C GLU A 499 11.80 -20.77 -32.59
N LEU A 500 11.30 -21.07 -33.79
CA LEU A 500 10.04 -20.46 -34.27
C LEU A 500 8.81 -20.81 -33.44
N ALA A 501 8.84 -21.89 -32.69
CA ALA A 501 7.77 -22.34 -31.82
C ALA A 501 7.90 -21.86 -30.38
N ASP A 502 8.97 -21.15 -30.03
CA ASP A 502 9.15 -20.61 -28.69
C ASP A 502 8.12 -19.53 -28.40
N PRO A 503 7.61 -19.44 -27.15
CA PRO A 503 6.78 -18.32 -26.72
C PRO A 503 7.64 -17.05 -26.63
N LEU A 504 7.06 -15.92 -27.04
CA LEU A 504 7.75 -14.63 -27.08
C LEU A 504 8.25 -14.16 -25.73
N GLU A 505 7.59 -14.51 -24.63
CA GLU A 505 7.99 -14.12 -23.28
C GLU A 505 9.46 -14.46 -22.95
N ARG A 506 10.08 -15.39 -23.66
CA ARG A 506 11.49 -15.78 -23.50
C ARG A 506 12.46 -14.92 -24.32
N HIS A 507 11.95 -14.12 -25.26
CA HIS A 507 12.74 -13.41 -26.27
C HIS A 507 12.38 -11.93 -26.37
N LEU A 508 11.87 -11.32 -25.27
CA LEU A 508 11.50 -9.93 -25.25
C LEU A 508 12.74 -9.03 -25.24
N SER A 509 12.69 -7.99 -26.05
CA SER A 509 13.54 -6.81 -25.91
C SER A 509 12.92 -5.84 -24.89
N PRO A 510 13.69 -4.89 -24.32
CA PRO A 510 13.15 -3.86 -23.44
C PRO A 510 11.98 -3.12 -24.08
N PRO A 511 11.04 -2.56 -23.28
CA PRO A 511 9.97 -1.73 -23.81
C PRO A 511 10.51 -0.58 -24.67
N LEU A 512 9.78 -0.23 -25.73
CA LEU A 512 10.08 0.95 -26.54
C LEU A 512 9.97 2.21 -25.68
N PRO A 513 10.78 3.26 -25.94
CA PRO A 513 10.63 4.54 -25.27
C PRO A 513 9.22 5.09 -25.48
N MET A 514 8.76 5.84 -24.51
CA MET A 514 7.43 6.45 -24.49
C MET A 514 7.52 7.95 -24.79
N VAL A 515 6.46 8.50 -25.37
CA VAL A 515 6.31 9.93 -25.61
C VAL A 515 4.82 10.29 -25.55
N GLY A 516 4.48 11.40 -24.91
CA GLY A 516 3.10 11.85 -24.79
C GLY A 516 2.59 12.51 -26.09
N ALA A 517 1.33 12.26 -26.43
CA ALA A 517 0.70 12.88 -27.60
C ALA A 517 0.68 14.43 -27.52
N GLY A 518 0.60 15.00 -26.32
CA GLY A 518 0.63 16.45 -26.08
C GLY A 518 2.02 17.08 -26.03
N GLU A 519 3.09 16.31 -26.26
CA GLU A 519 4.45 16.83 -26.28
C GLU A 519 4.82 17.44 -27.64
N PRO A 520 5.80 18.38 -27.69
CA PRO A 520 6.29 18.90 -28.94
C PRO A 520 7.00 17.81 -29.76
N VAL A 521 6.98 17.94 -31.08
CA VAL A 521 7.62 16.98 -32.02
C VAL A 521 9.10 16.70 -31.67
N ALA A 522 9.79 17.66 -31.06
CA ALA A 522 11.16 17.49 -30.59
C ALA A 522 11.33 16.38 -29.54
N ALA A 523 10.30 16.10 -28.72
CA ALA A 523 10.31 14.99 -27.74
C ALA A 523 10.35 13.64 -28.47
N ALA A 524 9.55 13.47 -29.53
CA ALA A 524 9.60 12.25 -30.34
C ALA A 524 10.98 12.08 -31.01
N LEU A 525 11.62 13.15 -31.45
CA LEU A 525 12.98 13.07 -32.00
C LEU A 525 13.99 12.59 -30.96
N ALA A 526 13.94 13.13 -29.75
CA ALA A 526 14.80 12.70 -28.63
C ALA A 526 14.58 11.22 -28.22
N ALA A 527 13.33 10.75 -28.21
CA ALA A 527 13.01 9.35 -27.97
C ALA A 527 13.59 8.44 -29.08
N LEU A 528 13.49 8.86 -30.33
CA LEU A 528 13.97 8.13 -31.50
C LEU A 528 15.51 8.21 -31.72
N GLU A 529 16.24 9.02 -30.96
CA GLU A 529 17.70 8.92 -30.85
C GLU A 529 18.13 7.67 -30.09
N LYS A 530 17.32 7.24 -29.11
CA LYS A 530 17.60 6.08 -28.22
C LYS A 530 17.10 4.75 -28.79
N ALA A 531 16.08 4.76 -29.67
CA ALA A 531 15.49 3.58 -30.28
C ALA A 531 14.98 3.89 -31.70
N ASP A 532 14.60 2.84 -32.45
CA ASP A 532 14.11 3.02 -33.83
C ASP A 532 12.59 3.31 -33.87
N ALA A 533 11.87 3.14 -32.77
CA ALA A 533 10.48 3.54 -32.60
C ALA A 533 10.19 3.98 -31.16
N ALA A 534 9.08 4.71 -30.99
CA ALA A 534 8.56 5.15 -29.70
C ALA A 534 7.04 4.91 -29.63
N VAL A 535 6.54 4.54 -28.45
CA VAL A 535 5.10 4.40 -28.20
C VAL A 535 4.54 5.76 -27.82
N VAL A 536 3.48 6.20 -28.49
CA VAL A 536 2.79 7.45 -28.18
C VAL A 536 1.65 7.17 -27.20
N HIS A 537 1.62 7.92 -26.10
CA HIS A 537 0.58 7.81 -25.06
C HIS A 537 -0.28 9.07 -24.99
N ASP A 538 -1.55 8.86 -24.69
CA ASP A 538 -2.47 9.92 -24.32
C ASP A 538 -3.29 9.42 -23.12
N ASP A 539 -3.19 10.12 -21.99
CA ASP A 539 -3.87 9.77 -20.75
C ASP A 539 -3.54 8.34 -20.23
N GLY A 540 -2.29 7.94 -20.35
CA GLY A 540 -1.84 6.58 -19.96
C GLY A 540 -2.27 5.47 -20.92
N VAL A 541 -2.92 5.81 -22.04
CA VAL A 541 -3.36 4.87 -23.06
C VAL A 541 -2.44 4.96 -24.28
N PRO A 542 -1.82 3.86 -24.73
CA PRO A 542 -1.04 3.86 -25.97
C PRO A 542 -1.96 4.09 -27.18
N ARG A 543 -1.60 5.06 -28.00
CA ARG A 543 -2.35 5.48 -29.21
C ARG A 543 -1.72 5.02 -30.50
N GLY A 544 -0.44 4.64 -30.46
CA GLY A 544 0.26 4.17 -31.64
C GLY A 544 1.78 4.14 -31.42
N VAL A 545 2.48 3.78 -32.47
CA VAL A 545 3.95 3.72 -32.50
C VAL A 545 4.45 4.66 -33.58
N LEU A 546 5.43 5.51 -33.26
CA LEU A 546 6.10 6.40 -34.20
C LEU A 546 7.52 5.90 -34.50
N THR A 547 7.95 6.12 -35.73
CA THR A 547 9.31 5.86 -36.23
C THR A 547 9.96 7.13 -36.79
N ARG A 548 11.27 7.08 -37.04
CA ARG A 548 11.98 8.18 -37.74
C ARG A 548 11.36 8.49 -39.12
N GLN A 549 10.82 7.47 -39.80
CA GLN A 549 10.18 7.65 -41.10
C GLN A 549 8.87 8.44 -41.00
N ASP A 550 8.12 8.26 -39.92
CA ASP A 550 6.89 9.03 -39.66
C ASP A 550 7.22 10.51 -39.43
N LEU A 551 8.28 10.81 -38.66
CA LEU A 551 8.77 12.19 -38.47
C LEU A 551 9.24 12.82 -39.76
N LEU A 552 10.04 12.10 -40.57
CA LEU A 552 10.49 12.59 -41.86
C LEU A 552 9.32 12.87 -42.79
N GLY A 553 8.33 11.98 -42.86
CA GLY A 553 7.11 12.17 -43.63
C GLY A 553 6.29 13.38 -43.16
N PHE A 554 6.20 13.60 -41.86
CA PHE A 554 5.52 14.75 -41.26
C PHE A 554 6.23 16.06 -41.66
N LEU A 555 7.56 16.13 -41.52
CA LEU A 555 8.35 17.31 -41.82
C LEU A 555 8.40 17.60 -43.33
N ALA A 556 8.43 16.57 -44.19
CA ALA A 556 8.42 16.73 -45.64
C ALA A 556 7.05 17.17 -46.20
N GLY A 557 6.00 17.01 -45.46
CA GLY A 557 4.64 17.44 -45.82
C GLY A 557 4.27 18.85 -45.31
N ARG A 558 5.25 19.58 -44.75
CA ARG A 558 5.17 21.01 -44.44
C ARG A 558 5.47 21.80 -45.73
#